data_5d1d9fea7326105f4ba79f4d1ccc2fbc
#
_entry.id   5d1d9fea7326105f4ba79f4d1ccc2fbc
#
_cell.length_a   1.000
_cell.length_b   1.000
_cell.length_c   1.000
_cell.angle_alpha   90.00
_cell.angle_beta   90.00
_cell.angle_gamma   90.00
#
_symmetry.space_group_name_H-M   'P 1'
#
loop_
_entity.id
_entity.type
_entity.pdbx_description
1 polymer ?
#
loop_
_entity_poly.entity_id
_entity_poly.type
_entity_poly.pdbx_seq_one_letter_code
_entity_poly.pdbx_strand_id
1 'polypeptide(L)'
;MIGLASSRPPEGDGIHVSAEELIALRARCHALRLPMRQPAASALAGANRSRFRGRGVDFLESRNYQPGDDIRNMDWRVTARTGKPHTKVFQEERERPVLVVLDASPTLYFGTRKRLKSVAAGQMAAAVGWAAVRRGDRIGGFMFAPGQHREIRPAGGRRGAMRLIQGLVDWLQPDRQTSGGPEPLSTALERVRHTVRPGSLVIIISDFFGLDEHCHRHLSRLRLHSDVIGCQVLDAAEHSLPAGRYPITDGDQATVLDTGHGASRNRYESMGQRHLEEPRRLFQKHDCGWLALNTDDDPVDVLGRELRVLVGRPV
;
A
#
# COMPACT_ATOMS: atom_id res chain seq x y z
N MET A 1 -19.56 1.09 36.57
CA MET A 1 -19.01 0.20 35.49
C MET A 1 -19.80 0.49 34.23
N ILE A 2 -19.27 1.35 33.36
CA ILE A 2 -19.89 1.63 32.07
C ILE A 2 -19.25 0.65 31.09
N GLY A 3 -20.04 -0.33 30.62
CA GLY A 3 -19.61 -1.31 29.65
C GLY A 3 -19.26 -0.62 28.33
N LEU A 4 -17.99 -0.66 27.93
CA LEU A 4 -17.55 -0.35 26.58
C LEU A 4 -18.16 -1.40 25.64
N ALA A 5 -19.32 -1.08 25.09
CA ALA A 5 -19.86 -1.80 23.95
C ALA A 5 -18.82 -1.70 22.82
N SER A 6 -18.19 -2.81 22.50
CA SER A 6 -17.41 -2.95 21.26
C SER A 6 -18.39 -2.88 20.10
N SER A 7 -18.69 -1.69 19.61
CA SER A 7 -19.46 -1.54 18.39
C SER A 7 -18.60 -2.09 17.25
N ARG A 8 -18.93 -3.30 16.78
CA ARG A 8 -18.45 -3.75 15.49
C ARG A 8 -18.72 -2.64 14.48
N PRO A 9 -17.73 -2.30 13.64
CA PRO A 9 -17.98 -1.34 12.57
C PRO A 9 -19.13 -1.87 11.71
N PRO A 10 -19.92 -0.99 11.07
CA PRO A 10 -20.99 -1.42 10.17
C PRO A 10 -20.38 -2.39 9.15
N GLU A 11 -20.86 -3.63 9.14
CA GLU A 11 -20.51 -4.59 8.11
C GLU A 11 -21.20 -4.12 6.82
N GLY A 12 -20.38 -3.79 5.79
CA GLY A 12 -20.87 -3.50 4.45
C GLY A 12 -21.54 -4.74 3.84
N ASP A 13 -22.22 -4.56 2.72
CA ASP A 13 -22.89 -5.63 1.96
C ASP A 13 -21.91 -6.60 1.27
N GLY A 14 -20.61 -6.30 1.30
CA GLY A 14 -19.56 -7.07 0.63
C GLY A 14 -19.46 -6.85 -0.88
N ILE A 15 -20.35 -6.06 -1.46
CA ILE A 15 -20.44 -5.77 -2.89
C ILE A 15 -20.00 -4.33 -3.20
N HIS A 16 -20.47 -3.38 -2.39
CA HIS A 16 -20.19 -1.96 -2.58
C HIS A 16 -19.17 -1.44 -1.57
N VAL A 17 -18.34 -0.54 -2.02
CA VAL A 17 -17.41 0.19 -1.15
C VAL A 17 -18.14 1.37 -0.53
N SER A 18 -18.32 1.36 0.79
CA SER A 18 -19.02 2.40 1.55
C SER A 18 -18.03 3.36 2.22
N ALA A 19 -18.28 4.66 2.12
CA ALA A 19 -17.48 5.67 2.82
C ALA A 19 -17.52 5.49 4.35
N GLU A 20 -18.68 5.12 4.90
CA GLU A 20 -18.88 4.91 6.34
C GLU A 20 -18.00 3.76 6.85
N GLU A 21 -17.98 2.64 6.13
CA GLU A 21 -17.15 1.48 6.44
C GLU A 21 -15.66 1.84 6.41
N LEU A 22 -15.20 2.51 5.33
CA LEU A 22 -13.81 2.93 5.19
C LEU A 22 -13.36 3.95 6.27
N ILE A 23 -14.27 4.82 6.70
CA ILE A 23 -14.01 5.77 7.78
C ILE A 23 -13.92 5.05 9.14
N ALA A 24 -14.79 4.06 9.37
CA ALA A 24 -14.82 3.28 10.62
C ALA A 24 -13.52 2.50 10.87
N LEU A 25 -12.79 2.10 9.80
CA LEU A 25 -11.48 1.44 9.91
C LEU A 25 -10.45 2.28 10.69
N ARG A 26 -10.61 3.62 10.73
CA ARG A 26 -9.71 4.52 11.47
C ARG A 26 -9.48 4.06 12.91
N ALA A 27 -10.55 3.63 13.61
CA ALA A 27 -10.45 3.20 15.00
C ALA A 27 -9.53 1.99 15.21
N ARG A 28 -9.44 1.12 14.22
CA ARG A 28 -8.65 -0.12 14.25
C ARG A 28 -7.22 0.06 13.77
N CYS A 29 -6.95 1.08 12.98
CA CYS A 29 -5.63 1.34 12.39
C CYS A 29 -4.63 1.97 13.37
N HIS A 30 -4.97 2.12 14.65
CA HIS A 30 -4.13 2.81 15.64
C HIS A 30 -2.80 2.10 15.94
N ALA A 31 -2.71 0.80 15.76
CA ALA A 31 -1.51 0.01 16.01
C ALA A 31 -0.65 -0.21 14.75
N LEU A 32 -1.12 0.19 13.56
CA LEU A 32 -0.42 -0.02 12.31
C LEU A 32 0.82 0.89 12.21
N ARG A 33 1.94 0.30 11.77
CA ARG A 33 3.21 0.98 11.56
C ARG A 33 3.69 0.75 10.13
N LEU A 34 3.59 1.75 9.27
CA LEU A 34 4.17 1.66 7.94
C LEU A 34 5.72 1.59 8.03
N PRO A 35 6.40 0.85 7.11
CA PRO A 35 7.85 0.73 7.15
C PRO A 35 8.50 2.11 7.00
N MET A 36 9.52 2.35 7.84
CA MET A 36 10.36 3.53 7.71
C MET A 36 11.38 3.27 6.61
N ARG A 37 11.60 4.26 5.75
CA ARG A 37 12.79 4.23 4.92
C ARG A 37 13.98 4.28 5.89
N GLN A 38 14.77 3.21 5.93
CA GLN A 38 16.12 3.36 6.45
C GLN A 38 16.83 4.32 5.49
N PRO A 39 17.52 5.37 5.99
CA PRO A 39 18.35 6.16 5.12
C PRO A 39 19.38 5.20 4.51
N ALA A 40 19.12 4.78 3.26
CA ALA A 40 20.14 4.12 2.47
C ALA A 40 21.37 5.03 2.59
N ALA A 41 22.47 4.48 3.11
CA ALA A 41 23.70 5.12 3.43
C ALA A 41 23.97 6.40 2.59
N SER A 42 23.33 7.49 2.94
CA SER A 42 23.69 8.84 2.52
C SER A 42 25.01 9.26 3.16
N ALA A 43 25.76 8.29 3.68
CA ALA A 43 27.11 8.46 4.17
C ALA A 43 28.14 8.78 3.06
N LEU A 44 27.75 8.60 1.77
CA LEU A 44 28.61 8.98 0.64
C LEU A 44 28.18 10.28 -0.08
N ALA A 45 27.04 10.86 0.22
CA ALA A 45 26.68 12.19 -0.24
C ALA A 45 27.25 13.19 0.77
N GLY A 46 28.45 13.68 0.47
CA GLY A 46 29.14 14.68 1.25
C GLY A 46 28.22 15.82 1.66
N ALA A 47 28.42 16.29 2.87
CA ALA A 47 27.84 17.38 3.63
C ALA A 47 27.25 18.57 2.84
N ASN A 48 26.23 18.37 2.02
CA ASN A 48 25.39 19.45 1.52
C ASN A 48 24.15 19.54 2.41
N ARG A 49 24.33 20.25 3.52
CA ARG A 49 23.30 20.65 4.46
C ARG A 49 22.25 21.46 3.70
N SER A 50 21.07 20.87 3.52
CA SER A 50 19.89 21.58 3.03
C SER A 50 19.59 22.76 3.97
N ARG A 51 19.65 23.99 3.45
CA ARG A 51 19.32 25.26 4.14
C ARG A 51 17.81 25.52 4.20
N PHE A 52 16.96 24.50 4.26
CA PHE A 52 15.52 24.73 4.30
C PHE A 52 15.00 24.73 5.75
N ARG A 53 14.59 25.92 6.21
CA ARG A 53 13.74 26.08 7.40
C ARG A 53 12.34 25.56 7.06
N GLY A 54 11.97 24.37 7.58
CA GLY A 54 10.63 23.81 7.52
C GLY A 54 10.14 23.43 8.92
N ARG A 55 8.85 23.58 9.20
CA ARG A 55 8.18 23.07 10.40
C ARG A 55 8.34 21.55 10.43
N GLY A 56 8.86 20.99 11.52
CA GLY A 56 9.03 19.55 11.72
C GLY A 56 10.49 19.14 11.92
N VAL A 57 11.16 19.78 12.85
CA VAL A 57 12.51 19.42 13.29
C VAL A 57 12.39 18.98 14.74
N ASP A 58 12.46 17.68 14.99
CA ASP A 58 12.48 17.15 16.34
C ASP A 58 13.89 17.12 16.89
N PHE A 59 14.04 17.52 18.17
CA PHE A 59 15.29 17.40 18.89
C PHE A 59 15.62 15.92 19.09
N LEU A 60 16.76 15.48 18.54
CA LEU A 60 17.24 14.12 18.67
C LEU A 60 18.11 13.95 19.90
N GLU A 61 19.21 14.72 19.97
CA GLU A 61 20.19 14.66 21.05
C GLU A 61 21.05 15.93 21.10
N SER A 62 21.79 16.12 22.21
CA SER A 62 22.88 17.08 22.29
C SER A 62 24.22 16.35 22.23
N ARG A 63 25.05 16.66 21.22
CA ARG A 63 26.42 16.14 21.11
C ARG A 63 27.47 17.24 21.29
N ASN A 64 28.71 16.86 21.52
CA ASN A 64 29.80 17.82 21.57
C ASN A 64 29.90 18.61 20.23
N TYR A 65 30.09 19.91 20.37
CA TYR A 65 30.33 20.82 19.24
C TYR A 65 31.54 20.39 18.46
N GLN A 66 31.44 20.38 17.14
CA GLN A 66 32.56 20.18 16.23
C GLN A 66 32.75 21.43 15.36
N PRO A 67 34.04 21.80 15.01
CA PRO A 67 34.26 22.91 14.10
C PRO A 67 33.46 22.74 12.79
N GLY A 68 32.65 23.75 12.46
CA GLY A 68 31.76 23.76 11.33
C GLY A 68 30.29 23.53 11.68
N ASP A 69 29.95 23.23 12.94
CA ASP A 69 28.56 23.21 13.39
C ASP A 69 27.98 24.63 13.49
N ASP A 70 26.68 24.78 13.22
CA ASP A 70 26.01 26.09 13.31
C ASP A 70 25.84 26.49 14.79
N ILE A 71 26.46 27.58 15.17
CA ILE A 71 26.46 28.16 16.52
C ILE A 71 25.00 28.44 17.01
N ARG A 72 24.06 28.66 16.09
CA ARG A 72 22.66 28.90 16.42
C ARG A 72 21.97 27.67 17.04
N ASN A 73 22.54 26.49 16.81
CA ASN A 73 22.05 25.24 17.36
C ASN A 73 22.73 24.83 18.66
N MET A 74 23.54 25.72 19.26
CA MET A 74 24.18 25.43 20.54
C MET A 74 23.16 25.16 21.65
N ASP A 75 23.40 24.09 22.41
CA ASP A 75 22.66 23.79 23.62
C ASP A 75 23.33 24.47 24.82
N TRP A 76 22.96 25.72 25.04
CA TRP A 76 23.49 26.55 26.13
C TRP A 76 23.27 25.94 27.51
N ARG A 77 22.18 25.17 27.66
CA ARG A 77 21.85 24.56 28.96
C ARG A 77 22.78 23.38 29.29
N VAL A 78 23.06 22.53 28.30
CA VAL A 78 24.00 21.41 28.45
C VAL A 78 25.44 21.93 28.52
N THR A 79 25.80 22.92 27.71
CA THR A 79 27.09 23.59 27.72
C THR A 79 27.40 24.19 29.08
N ALA A 80 26.47 24.92 29.69
CA ALA A 80 26.63 25.52 31.01
C ALA A 80 26.83 24.48 32.13
N ARG A 81 26.20 23.31 31.99
CA ARG A 81 26.28 22.22 32.97
C ARG A 81 27.57 21.42 32.86
N THR A 82 28.04 21.19 31.65
CA THR A 82 29.18 20.31 31.38
C THR A 82 30.51 21.04 31.22
N GLY A 83 30.47 22.35 31.02
CA GLY A 83 31.64 23.19 30.74
C GLY A 83 32.22 22.96 29.33
N LYS A 84 31.60 22.15 28.49
CA LYS A 84 32.03 21.87 27.11
C LYS A 84 30.94 22.28 26.13
N PRO A 85 31.28 22.89 24.98
CA PRO A 85 30.30 23.33 24.02
C PRO A 85 29.56 22.11 23.43
N HIS A 86 28.22 22.15 23.48
CA HIS A 86 27.33 21.16 22.90
C HIS A 86 26.41 21.78 21.86
N THR A 87 26.14 21.04 20.78
CA THR A 87 25.18 21.43 19.75
C THR A 87 23.97 20.48 19.74
N LYS A 88 22.79 21.04 19.54
CA LYS A 88 21.57 20.27 19.35
C LYS A 88 21.58 19.64 17.98
N VAL A 89 21.43 18.33 17.94
CA VAL A 89 21.18 17.58 16.72
C VAL A 89 19.67 17.44 16.56
N PHE A 90 19.18 17.85 15.42
CA PHE A 90 17.78 17.78 15.08
C PHE A 90 17.59 16.73 14.00
N GLN A 91 16.58 15.91 14.15
CA GLN A 91 16.11 15.04 13.11
C GLN A 91 14.98 15.73 12.35
N GLU A 92 15.15 15.87 11.03
CA GLU A 92 14.09 16.40 10.18
C GLU A 92 13.01 15.31 10.03
N GLU A 93 11.87 15.49 10.69
CA GLU A 93 10.70 14.66 10.48
C GLU A 93 10.09 15.04 9.12
N ARG A 94 10.54 14.35 8.07
CA ARG A 94 9.98 14.54 6.73
C ARG A 94 8.69 13.76 6.60
N GLU A 95 7.58 14.49 6.42
CA GLU A 95 6.33 13.90 5.93
C GLU A 95 6.62 13.08 4.66
N ARG A 96 6.51 11.78 4.76
CA ARG A 96 6.77 10.89 3.63
C ARG A 96 5.53 10.84 2.73
N PRO A 97 5.65 10.99 1.41
CA PRO A 97 4.54 10.68 0.53
C PRO A 97 4.29 9.17 0.49
N VAL A 98 3.05 8.77 0.77
CA VAL A 98 2.54 7.42 0.59
C VAL A 98 1.57 7.45 -0.58
N LEU A 99 1.79 6.61 -1.58
CA LEU A 99 0.93 6.49 -2.75
C LEU A 99 0.31 5.10 -2.79
N VAL A 100 -1.01 5.03 -2.72
CA VAL A 100 -1.76 3.80 -3.00
C VAL A 100 -2.01 3.73 -4.50
N VAL A 101 -1.49 2.70 -5.15
CA VAL A 101 -1.77 2.36 -6.55
C VAL A 101 -2.80 1.24 -6.53
N LEU A 102 -4.01 1.54 -6.99
CA LEU A 102 -5.14 0.63 -6.89
C LEU A 102 -5.63 0.23 -8.29
N ASP A 103 -5.64 -1.05 -8.52
CA ASP A 103 -6.30 -1.67 -9.66
C ASP A 103 -7.82 -1.66 -9.45
N ALA A 104 -8.56 -1.21 -10.46
CA ALA A 104 -10.00 -1.26 -10.51
C ALA A 104 -10.48 -1.97 -11.80
N SER A 105 -9.66 -2.87 -12.32
CA SER A 105 -9.99 -3.71 -13.48
C SER A 105 -11.18 -4.63 -13.18
N PRO A 106 -11.91 -5.09 -14.21
CA PRO A 106 -13.08 -5.94 -14.05
C PRO A 106 -12.83 -7.21 -13.21
N THR A 107 -11.63 -7.74 -13.24
CA THR A 107 -11.23 -8.93 -12.48
C THR A 107 -11.33 -8.76 -10.95
N LEU A 108 -11.29 -7.51 -10.44
CA LEU A 108 -11.47 -7.25 -9.02
C LEU A 108 -12.93 -7.34 -8.55
N TYR A 109 -13.89 -7.34 -9.44
CA TYR A 109 -15.31 -7.48 -9.08
C TYR A 109 -15.74 -8.95 -8.97
N PHE A 110 -14.81 -9.77 -8.48
CA PHE A 110 -15.02 -11.18 -8.20
C PHE A 110 -14.87 -11.45 -6.70
N GLY A 111 -15.67 -12.38 -6.20
CA GLY A 111 -15.61 -12.87 -4.81
C GLY A 111 -16.67 -13.93 -4.58
N THR A 112 -16.32 -14.97 -3.81
CA THR A 112 -17.19 -16.15 -3.63
C THR A 112 -17.76 -16.33 -2.23
N ARG A 113 -17.28 -15.50 -1.27
CA ARG A 113 -17.68 -15.69 0.13
C ARG A 113 -18.13 -14.38 0.79
N LYS A 114 -17.22 -13.70 1.45
CA LYS A 114 -17.54 -12.59 2.35
C LYS A 114 -17.73 -11.27 1.60
N ARG A 115 -16.89 -11.02 0.60
CA ARG A 115 -16.91 -9.76 -0.16
C ARG A 115 -16.20 -9.92 -1.51
N LEU A 116 -16.41 -8.95 -2.39
CA LEU A 116 -15.66 -8.84 -3.64
C LEU A 116 -14.20 -8.41 -3.36
N LYS A 117 -13.29 -8.80 -4.25
CA LYS A 117 -11.89 -8.34 -4.19
C LYS A 117 -11.78 -6.81 -4.23
N SER A 118 -12.65 -6.12 -4.98
CA SER A 118 -12.72 -4.65 -5.02
C SER A 118 -13.00 -4.03 -3.65
N VAL A 119 -13.90 -4.63 -2.87
CA VAL A 119 -14.20 -4.18 -1.49
C VAL A 119 -13.01 -4.42 -0.57
N ALA A 120 -12.41 -5.61 -0.64
CA ALA A 120 -11.21 -5.94 0.14
C ALA A 120 -10.03 -5.00 -0.19
N ALA A 121 -9.83 -4.70 -1.48
CA ALA A 121 -8.83 -3.75 -1.96
C ALA A 121 -9.08 -2.33 -1.45
N GLY A 122 -10.33 -1.86 -1.50
CA GLY A 122 -10.75 -0.57 -0.97
C GLY A 122 -10.51 -0.43 0.53
N GLN A 123 -10.85 -1.45 1.30
CA GLN A 123 -10.61 -1.50 2.75
C GLN A 123 -9.11 -1.51 3.07
N MET A 124 -8.29 -2.29 2.33
CA MET A 124 -6.83 -2.28 2.46
C MET A 124 -6.25 -0.89 2.15
N ALA A 125 -6.69 -0.27 1.07
CA ALA A 125 -6.27 1.08 0.68
C ALA A 125 -6.60 2.12 1.75
N ALA A 126 -7.80 2.05 2.33
CA ALA A 126 -8.23 2.94 3.42
C ALA A 126 -7.42 2.71 4.70
N ALA A 127 -7.13 1.43 5.05
CA ALA A 127 -6.29 1.09 6.20
C ALA A 127 -4.87 1.67 6.06
N VAL A 128 -4.26 1.56 4.88
CA VAL A 128 -2.99 2.21 4.55
C VAL A 128 -3.10 3.73 4.70
N GLY A 129 -4.18 4.33 4.19
CA GLY A 129 -4.44 5.76 4.29
C GLY A 129 -4.49 6.25 5.73
N TRP A 130 -5.22 5.56 6.61
CA TRP A 130 -5.28 5.88 8.04
C TRP A 130 -3.96 5.68 8.76
N ALA A 131 -3.21 4.62 8.42
CA ALA A 131 -1.88 4.38 8.98
C ALA A 131 -0.89 5.49 8.60
N ALA A 132 -0.92 5.96 7.34
CA ALA A 132 -0.09 7.07 6.85
C ALA A 132 -0.41 8.37 7.58
N VAL A 133 -1.69 8.75 7.66
CA VAL A 133 -2.14 9.98 8.34
C VAL A 133 -1.77 9.98 9.81
N ARG A 134 -1.90 8.84 10.48
CA ARG A 134 -1.53 8.71 11.89
C ARG A 134 -0.04 8.96 12.13
N ARG A 135 0.79 8.56 11.19
CA ARG A 135 2.24 8.75 11.25
C ARG A 135 2.67 10.19 10.91
N GLY A 136 1.74 11.04 10.47
CA GLY A 136 2.06 12.37 9.95
C GLY A 136 2.43 12.38 8.47
N ASP A 137 2.38 11.23 7.78
CA ASP A 137 2.71 11.11 6.37
C ASP A 137 1.60 11.72 5.46
N ARG A 138 1.97 11.99 4.20
CA ARG A 138 1.03 12.48 3.19
C ARG A 138 0.52 11.30 2.37
N ILE A 139 -0.80 11.16 2.26
CA ILE A 139 -1.43 10.07 1.51
C ILE A 139 -2.04 10.58 0.20
N GLY A 140 -1.76 9.87 -0.88
CA GLY A 140 -2.36 10.04 -2.20
C GLY A 140 -2.78 8.71 -2.80
N GLY A 141 -3.39 8.76 -3.99
CA GLY A 141 -3.85 7.57 -4.70
C GLY A 141 -3.62 7.69 -6.20
N PHE A 142 -3.43 6.57 -6.84
CA PHE A 142 -3.46 6.38 -8.27
C PHE A 142 -4.35 5.17 -8.56
N MET A 143 -5.55 5.40 -9.07
CA MET A 143 -6.49 4.34 -9.42
C MET A 143 -6.47 4.17 -10.93
N PHE A 144 -6.49 2.93 -11.41
CA PHE A 144 -6.47 2.61 -12.82
C PHE A 144 -7.44 1.48 -13.17
N ALA A 145 -7.97 1.54 -14.36
CA ALA A 145 -8.84 0.54 -14.98
C ALA A 145 -8.58 0.60 -16.50
N PRO A 146 -9.07 -0.36 -17.30
CA PRO A 146 -8.87 -0.37 -18.74
C PRO A 146 -9.16 0.99 -19.39
N GLY A 147 -8.11 1.60 -19.98
CA GLY A 147 -8.19 2.89 -20.65
C GLY A 147 -8.41 4.12 -19.76
N GLN A 148 -8.51 3.97 -18.45
CA GLN A 148 -8.82 5.06 -17.51
C GLN A 148 -7.88 5.08 -16.32
N HIS A 149 -7.62 6.26 -15.77
CA HIS A 149 -6.93 6.42 -14.49
C HIS A 149 -7.34 7.71 -13.80
N ARG A 150 -7.13 7.77 -12.50
CA ARG A 150 -7.36 8.94 -11.66
C ARG A 150 -6.22 9.12 -10.67
N GLU A 151 -5.69 10.32 -10.59
CA GLU A 151 -4.67 10.69 -9.63
C GLU A 151 -5.27 11.51 -8.47
N ILE A 152 -4.88 11.15 -7.25
CA ILE A 152 -5.14 11.93 -6.03
C ILE A 152 -3.79 12.35 -5.47
N ARG A 153 -3.51 13.64 -5.58
CA ARG A 153 -2.24 14.20 -5.08
C ARG A 153 -2.09 14.00 -3.58
N PRO A 154 -0.90 13.58 -3.09
CA PRO A 154 -0.66 13.35 -1.69
C PRO A 154 -0.96 14.59 -0.82
N ALA A 155 -1.77 14.40 0.22
CA ALA A 155 -2.13 15.42 1.20
C ALA A 155 -2.01 14.85 2.62
N GLY A 156 -1.62 15.72 3.57
CA GLY A 156 -1.47 15.34 4.97
C GLY A 156 -2.78 15.34 5.75
N GLY A 157 -2.73 14.71 6.92
CA GLY A 157 -3.80 14.73 7.89
C GLY A 157 -5.12 14.11 7.41
N ARG A 158 -6.20 14.33 8.19
CA ARG A 158 -7.53 13.79 7.87
C ARG A 158 -8.00 14.13 6.46
N ARG A 159 -7.65 15.32 5.95
CA ARG A 159 -8.03 15.75 4.60
C ARG A 159 -7.48 14.80 3.53
N GLY A 160 -6.23 14.33 3.68
CA GLY A 160 -5.62 13.38 2.75
C GLY A 160 -6.38 12.06 2.74
N ALA A 161 -6.65 11.47 3.92
CA ALA A 161 -7.41 10.23 4.03
C ALA A 161 -8.81 10.34 3.44
N MET A 162 -9.54 11.42 3.73
CA MET A 162 -10.89 11.61 3.20
C MET A 162 -10.93 11.76 1.67
N ARG A 163 -9.91 12.41 1.08
CA ARG A 163 -9.80 12.50 -0.39
C ARG A 163 -9.53 11.14 -1.03
N LEU A 164 -8.68 10.31 -0.38
CA LEU A 164 -8.46 8.94 -0.84
C LEU A 164 -9.76 8.13 -0.74
N ILE A 165 -10.45 8.15 0.42
CA ILE A 165 -11.71 7.42 0.64
C ILE A 165 -12.76 7.82 -0.39
N GLN A 166 -12.95 9.11 -0.63
CA GLN A 166 -13.89 9.57 -1.67
C GLN A 166 -13.52 9.02 -3.04
N GLY A 167 -12.23 9.03 -3.40
CA GLY A 167 -11.76 8.44 -4.64
C GLY A 167 -12.02 6.94 -4.73
N LEU A 168 -11.83 6.18 -3.64
CA LEU A 168 -12.11 4.75 -3.58
C LEU A 168 -13.61 4.46 -3.78
N VAL A 169 -14.47 5.20 -3.09
CA VAL A 169 -15.93 5.06 -3.23
C VAL A 169 -16.39 5.38 -4.65
N ASP A 170 -15.86 6.45 -5.26
CA ASP A 170 -16.22 6.83 -6.61
C ASP A 170 -15.76 5.82 -7.68
N TRP A 171 -14.63 5.13 -7.44
CA TRP A 171 -13.99 4.27 -8.45
C TRP A 171 -14.32 2.78 -8.32
N LEU A 172 -14.55 2.30 -7.12
CA LEU A 172 -14.80 0.88 -6.86
C LEU A 172 -16.29 0.53 -6.84
N GLN A 173 -17.10 1.22 -7.65
CA GLN A 173 -18.50 0.90 -7.80
C GLN A 173 -18.67 -0.19 -8.87
N PRO A 174 -19.48 -1.24 -8.62
CA PRO A 174 -19.75 -2.30 -9.60
C PRO A 174 -20.27 -1.76 -10.94
N ASP A 175 -21.07 -0.70 -10.91
CA ASP A 175 -21.65 -0.07 -12.11
C ASP A 175 -20.63 0.63 -13.02
N ARG A 176 -19.40 0.81 -12.53
CA ARG A 176 -18.30 1.39 -13.29
C ARG A 176 -17.41 0.36 -13.99
N GLN A 177 -17.79 -0.90 -13.95
CA GLN A 177 -17.03 -1.93 -14.65
C GLN A 177 -16.87 -1.56 -16.12
N THR A 178 -15.62 -1.55 -16.57
CA THR A 178 -15.29 -1.42 -17.98
C THR A 178 -15.36 -2.79 -18.63
N SER A 179 -15.86 -2.85 -19.87
CA SER A 179 -15.80 -4.09 -20.65
C SER A 179 -14.34 -4.41 -21.02
N GLY A 180 -13.99 -5.67 -21.10
CA GLY A 180 -12.67 -6.12 -21.52
C GLY A 180 -11.82 -6.74 -20.39
N GLY A 181 -10.61 -7.14 -20.72
CA GLY A 181 -9.64 -7.73 -19.79
C GLY A 181 -9.01 -6.70 -18.84
N PRO A 182 -8.08 -7.14 -17.97
CA PRO A 182 -7.38 -6.25 -17.05
C PRO A 182 -6.47 -5.27 -17.80
N GLU A 183 -6.31 -4.05 -17.27
CA GLU A 183 -5.30 -3.11 -17.78
C GLU A 183 -3.90 -3.71 -17.55
N PRO A 184 -2.99 -3.66 -18.54
CA PRO A 184 -1.61 -4.06 -18.34
C PRO A 184 -0.97 -3.26 -17.18
N LEU A 185 -0.47 -3.99 -16.19
CA LEU A 185 0.10 -3.36 -15.00
C LEU A 185 1.30 -2.45 -15.35
N SER A 186 2.06 -2.80 -16.38
CA SER A 186 3.18 -1.99 -16.87
C SER A 186 2.75 -0.58 -17.27
N THR A 187 1.57 -0.43 -17.90
CA THR A 187 1.00 0.87 -18.29
C THR A 187 0.72 1.73 -17.05
N ALA A 188 0.12 1.15 -16.03
CA ALA A 188 -0.13 1.84 -14.76
C ALA A 188 1.19 2.23 -14.07
N LEU A 189 2.16 1.30 -13.99
CA LEU A 189 3.47 1.55 -13.38
C LEU A 189 4.28 2.62 -14.12
N GLU A 190 4.17 2.69 -15.44
CA GLU A 190 4.80 3.77 -16.21
C GLU A 190 4.28 5.15 -15.79
N ARG A 191 2.95 5.32 -15.72
CA ARG A 191 2.31 6.57 -15.28
C ARG A 191 2.67 6.90 -13.84
N VAL A 192 2.62 5.92 -12.93
CA VAL A 192 2.98 6.06 -11.52
C VAL A 192 4.40 6.59 -11.36
N ARG A 193 5.36 6.11 -12.16
CA ARG A 193 6.75 6.59 -12.13
C ARG A 193 6.89 8.10 -12.36
N HIS A 194 6.04 8.69 -13.17
CA HIS A 194 6.06 10.13 -13.44
C HIS A 194 5.43 10.95 -12.30
N THR A 195 4.57 10.33 -11.50
CA THR A 195 3.84 10.98 -10.41
C THR A 195 4.56 10.87 -9.06
N VAL A 196 5.30 9.77 -8.85
CA VAL A 196 5.96 9.45 -7.59
C VAL A 196 7.21 10.30 -7.37
N ARG A 197 7.31 10.90 -6.17
CA ARG A 197 8.51 11.62 -5.74
C ARG A 197 9.52 10.67 -5.10
N PRO A 198 10.83 10.93 -5.24
CA PRO A 198 11.85 10.18 -4.53
C PRO A 198 11.58 10.15 -3.01
N GLY A 199 11.79 8.99 -2.39
CA GLY A 199 11.52 8.79 -0.97
C GLY A 199 10.09 8.38 -0.62
N SER A 200 9.20 8.25 -1.60
CA SER A 200 7.83 7.79 -1.39
C SER A 200 7.76 6.32 -0.96
N LEU A 201 6.64 5.97 -0.31
CA LEU A 201 6.19 4.59 -0.18
C LEU A 201 5.07 4.36 -1.20
N VAL A 202 5.24 3.38 -2.07
CA VAL A 202 4.26 2.99 -3.08
C VAL A 202 3.68 1.64 -2.71
N ILE A 203 2.36 1.56 -2.52
CA ILE A 203 1.67 0.31 -2.22
C ILE A 203 0.75 -0.01 -3.40
N ILE A 204 1.04 -1.09 -4.10
CA ILE A 204 0.31 -1.53 -5.30
C ILE A 204 -0.67 -2.62 -4.86
N ILE A 205 -1.97 -2.33 -4.99
CA ILE A 205 -3.07 -3.23 -4.60
C ILE A 205 -3.75 -3.68 -5.89
N SER A 206 -3.66 -4.95 -6.22
CA SER A 206 -4.20 -5.57 -7.43
C SER A 206 -4.38 -7.08 -7.22
N ASP A 207 -5.13 -7.73 -8.06
CA ASP A 207 -5.09 -9.20 -8.19
C ASP A 207 -3.96 -9.67 -9.13
N PHE A 208 -3.29 -8.74 -9.80
CA PHE A 208 -2.17 -8.96 -10.72
C PHE A 208 -2.51 -9.79 -11.98
N PHE A 209 -3.77 -9.90 -12.38
CA PHE A 209 -4.11 -10.51 -13.67
C PHE A 209 -3.55 -9.70 -14.86
N GLY A 210 -3.35 -8.40 -14.69
CA GLY A 210 -2.71 -7.53 -15.68
C GLY A 210 -1.17 -7.57 -15.67
N LEU A 211 -0.55 -8.52 -14.95
CA LEU A 211 0.91 -8.63 -14.89
C LEU A 211 1.46 -9.00 -16.28
N ASP A 212 2.47 -8.25 -16.75
CA ASP A 212 3.13 -8.44 -18.03
C ASP A 212 4.66 -8.35 -17.92
N GLU A 213 5.38 -8.75 -18.97
CA GLU A 213 6.85 -8.80 -19.01
C GLU A 213 7.53 -7.43 -18.81
N HIS A 214 6.84 -6.33 -19.13
CA HIS A 214 7.38 -4.98 -19.00
C HIS A 214 7.37 -4.46 -17.55
N CYS A 215 6.58 -5.07 -16.67
CA CYS A 215 6.49 -4.71 -15.24
C CYS A 215 7.85 -4.73 -14.56
N HIS A 216 8.72 -5.69 -14.90
CA HIS A 216 10.08 -5.80 -14.38
C HIS A 216 10.86 -4.49 -14.50
N ARG A 217 10.85 -3.85 -15.69
CA ARG A 217 11.57 -2.61 -15.95
C ARG A 217 11.01 -1.43 -15.13
N HIS A 218 9.69 -1.36 -14.97
CA HIS A 218 9.07 -0.28 -14.22
C HIS A 218 9.25 -0.43 -12.71
N LEU A 219 9.15 -1.66 -12.17
CA LEU A 219 9.40 -1.96 -10.77
C LEU A 219 10.84 -1.64 -10.37
N SER A 220 11.83 -2.09 -11.17
CA SER A 220 13.25 -1.80 -10.88
C SER A 220 13.52 -0.29 -10.80
N ARG A 221 12.95 0.50 -11.71
CA ARG A 221 13.11 1.96 -11.72
C ARG A 221 12.39 2.64 -10.54
N LEU A 222 11.20 2.18 -10.16
CA LEU A 222 10.49 2.69 -8.98
C LEU A 222 11.28 2.41 -7.71
N ARG A 223 11.84 1.20 -7.58
CA ARG A 223 12.59 0.78 -6.40
C ARG A 223 13.88 1.57 -6.16
N LEU A 224 14.50 2.11 -7.21
CA LEU A 224 15.71 2.95 -7.07
C LEU A 224 15.49 4.18 -6.17
N HIS A 225 14.27 4.73 -6.17
CA HIS A 225 13.99 6.00 -5.49
C HIS A 225 12.82 5.93 -4.50
N SER A 226 12.13 4.79 -4.41
CA SER A 226 10.92 4.62 -3.59
C SER A 226 10.91 3.22 -2.99
N ASP A 227 10.27 3.07 -1.82
CA ASP A 227 9.94 1.74 -1.34
C ASP A 227 8.65 1.28 -2.00
N VAL A 228 8.62 0.02 -2.43
CA VAL A 228 7.49 -0.56 -3.14
C VAL A 228 7.00 -1.80 -2.39
N ILE A 229 5.70 -1.89 -2.20
CA ILE A 229 5.03 -3.06 -1.60
C ILE A 229 3.91 -3.49 -2.56
N GLY A 230 3.90 -4.76 -2.95
CA GLY A 230 2.78 -5.40 -3.62
C GLY A 230 1.80 -5.98 -2.61
N CYS A 231 0.51 -5.74 -2.83
CA CYS A 231 -0.59 -6.35 -2.10
C CYS A 231 -1.47 -7.11 -3.09
N GLN A 232 -1.36 -8.42 -3.12
CA GLN A 232 -2.21 -9.26 -3.97
C GLN A 232 -3.54 -9.51 -3.27
N VAL A 233 -4.63 -9.20 -3.96
CA VAL A 233 -5.99 -9.48 -3.49
C VAL A 233 -6.51 -10.71 -4.17
N LEU A 234 -6.94 -11.69 -3.38
CA LEU A 234 -7.25 -13.05 -3.83
C LEU A 234 -8.63 -13.49 -3.35
N ASP A 235 -9.22 -14.39 -4.10
CA ASP A 235 -10.37 -15.17 -3.65
C ASP A 235 -10.00 -16.66 -3.63
N ALA A 236 -10.52 -17.40 -2.65
CA ALA A 236 -10.21 -18.81 -2.47
C ALA A 236 -10.58 -19.64 -3.72
N ALA A 237 -11.63 -19.25 -4.43
CA ALA A 237 -12.05 -19.93 -5.65
C ALA A 237 -11.06 -19.80 -6.81
N GLU A 238 -10.18 -18.79 -6.82
CA GLU A 238 -9.20 -18.58 -7.90
C GLU A 238 -8.09 -19.64 -7.94
N HIS A 239 -7.87 -20.34 -6.85
CA HIS A 239 -6.82 -21.36 -6.78
C HIS A 239 -7.29 -22.73 -6.30
N SER A 240 -8.52 -22.87 -5.80
CA SER A 240 -9.09 -24.16 -5.40
C SER A 240 -10.60 -24.14 -5.51
N LEU A 241 -11.15 -25.05 -6.30
CA LEU A 241 -12.57 -25.26 -6.42
C LEU A 241 -12.93 -26.70 -6.03
N PRO A 242 -14.01 -26.92 -5.28
CA PRO A 242 -14.55 -28.25 -5.07
C PRO A 242 -14.85 -28.96 -6.39
N ALA A 243 -15.06 -30.28 -6.36
CA ALA A 243 -15.52 -31.02 -7.53
C ALA A 243 -16.91 -30.54 -7.94
N GLY A 244 -17.08 -30.09 -9.18
CA GLY A 244 -18.35 -29.54 -9.66
C GLY A 244 -18.24 -28.94 -11.06
N ARG A 245 -19.36 -28.40 -11.53
CA ARG A 245 -19.43 -27.68 -12.81
C ARG A 245 -19.72 -26.22 -12.54
N TYR A 246 -18.83 -25.35 -12.98
CA TYR A 246 -18.89 -23.91 -12.70
C TYR A 246 -19.03 -23.15 -14.01
N PRO A 247 -20.12 -22.40 -14.22
CA PRO A 247 -20.17 -21.44 -15.31
C PRO A 247 -19.17 -20.31 -15.00
N ILE A 248 -18.25 -20.07 -15.90
CA ILE A 248 -17.25 -18.99 -15.82
C ILE A 248 -17.36 -18.11 -17.04
N THR A 249 -17.06 -16.82 -16.87
CA THR A 249 -17.04 -15.84 -17.94
C THR A 249 -15.88 -14.88 -17.74
N ASP A 250 -15.30 -14.39 -18.85
CA ASP A 250 -14.36 -13.28 -18.87
C ASP A 250 -15.03 -11.94 -19.22
N GLY A 251 -16.37 -11.95 -19.32
CA GLY A 251 -17.17 -10.80 -19.73
C GLY A 251 -17.62 -10.88 -21.19
N ASP A 252 -16.82 -11.48 -22.06
CA ASP A 252 -17.12 -11.63 -23.50
C ASP A 252 -17.56 -13.06 -23.85
N GLN A 253 -16.93 -14.05 -23.24
CA GLN A 253 -17.22 -15.45 -23.47
C GLN A 253 -17.63 -16.16 -22.17
N ALA A 254 -18.58 -17.05 -22.28
CA ALA A 254 -19.00 -17.92 -21.18
C ALA A 254 -18.64 -19.37 -21.50
N THR A 255 -18.08 -20.08 -20.54
CA THR A 255 -17.76 -21.50 -20.64
C THR A 255 -18.07 -22.22 -19.34
N VAL A 256 -18.02 -23.55 -19.34
CA VAL A 256 -18.22 -24.33 -18.11
C VAL A 256 -16.91 -25.01 -17.73
N LEU A 257 -16.40 -24.66 -16.58
CA LEU A 257 -15.27 -25.35 -15.96
C LEU A 257 -15.80 -26.57 -15.20
N ASP A 258 -15.39 -27.76 -15.61
CA ASP A 258 -15.72 -29.01 -14.93
C ASP A 258 -14.53 -29.51 -14.11
N THR A 259 -14.61 -29.33 -12.79
CA THR A 259 -13.59 -29.77 -11.81
C THR A 259 -13.90 -31.16 -11.24
N GLY A 260 -14.96 -31.83 -11.70
CA GLY A 260 -15.27 -33.23 -11.36
C GLY A 260 -14.20 -34.21 -11.87
N HIS A 261 -13.54 -33.88 -12.98
CA HIS A 261 -12.44 -34.64 -13.53
C HIS A 261 -11.09 -34.21 -12.92
N GLY A 262 -10.32 -35.16 -12.40
CA GLY A 262 -9.03 -34.87 -11.73
C GLY A 262 -8.05 -34.08 -12.59
N ALA A 263 -7.96 -34.38 -13.90
CA ALA A 263 -7.06 -33.66 -14.82
C ALA A 263 -7.43 -32.16 -14.96
N SER A 264 -8.73 -31.85 -15.08
CA SER A 264 -9.21 -30.46 -15.17
C SER A 264 -8.96 -29.70 -13.87
N ARG A 265 -9.23 -30.36 -12.72
CA ARG A 265 -8.96 -29.80 -11.41
C ARG A 265 -7.49 -29.49 -11.20
N ASN A 266 -6.59 -30.45 -11.46
CA ASN A 266 -5.15 -30.28 -11.34
C ASN A 266 -4.62 -29.15 -12.23
N ARG A 267 -5.18 -29.03 -13.44
CA ARG A 267 -4.83 -27.92 -14.35
C ARG A 267 -5.25 -26.57 -13.76
N TYR A 268 -6.48 -26.47 -13.24
CA TYR A 268 -6.98 -25.26 -12.61
C TYR A 268 -6.14 -24.86 -11.41
N GLU A 269 -5.89 -25.77 -10.48
CA GLU A 269 -5.06 -25.55 -9.30
C GLU A 269 -3.63 -25.15 -9.68
N SER A 270 -3.06 -25.76 -10.73
CA SER A 270 -1.73 -25.38 -11.22
C SER A 270 -1.68 -23.98 -11.83
N MET A 271 -2.77 -23.54 -12.48
CA MET A 271 -2.90 -22.17 -12.99
C MET A 271 -3.04 -21.17 -11.83
N GLY A 272 -3.90 -21.49 -10.86
CA GLY A 272 -4.06 -20.69 -9.64
C GLY A 272 -2.76 -20.54 -8.87
N GLN A 273 -2.02 -21.64 -8.68
CA GLN A 273 -0.74 -21.61 -7.99
C GLN A 273 0.29 -20.71 -8.72
N ARG A 274 0.35 -20.77 -10.06
CA ARG A 274 1.20 -19.87 -10.84
C ARG A 274 0.82 -18.41 -10.65
N HIS A 275 -0.47 -18.11 -10.69
CA HIS A 275 -0.98 -16.76 -10.47
C HIS A 275 -0.66 -16.22 -9.07
N LEU A 276 -0.62 -17.07 -8.06
CA LEU A 276 -0.19 -16.70 -6.71
C LEU A 276 1.31 -16.40 -6.63
N GLU A 277 2.13 -17.21 -7.29
CA GLU A 277 3.58 -17.17 -7.12
C GLU A 277 4.30 -16.19 -8.04
N GLU A 278 3.83 -16.02 -9.27
CA GLU A 278 4.52 -15.21 -10.29
C GLU A 278 4.66 -13.74 -9.88
N PRO A 279 3.61 -13.03 -9.44
CA PRO A 279 3.73 -11.66 -8.96
C PRO A 279 4.64 -11.56 -7.74
N ARG A 280 4.48 -12.49 -6.78
CA ARG A 280 5.31 -12.54 -5.58
C ARG A 280 6.79 -12.66 -5.91
N ARG A 281 7.17 -13.57 -6.83
CA ARG A 281 8.56 -13.76 -7.26
C ARG A 281 9.11 -12.51 -7.95
N LEU A 282 8.29 -11.85 -8.78
CA LEU A 282 8.68 -10.61 -9.43
C LEU A 282 9.00 -9.51 -8.41
N PHE A 283 8.13 -9.28 -7.43
CA PHE A 283 8.35 -8.26 -6.40
C PHE A 283 9.58 -8.58 -5.54
N GLN A 284 9.74 -9.83 -5.13
CA GLN A 284 10.91 -10.28 -4.35
C GLN A 284 12.22 -10.13 -5.11
N LYS A 285 12.23 -10.40 -6.42
CA LYS A 285 13.41 -10.20 -7.29
C LYS A 285 13.91 -8.75 -7.29
N HIS A 286 13.01 -7.79 -7.02
CA HIS A 286 13.31 -6.35 -6.98
C HIS A 286 13.40 -5.79 -5.56
N ASP A 287 13.59 -6.62 -4.52
CA ASP A 287 13.60 -6.21 -3.11
C ASP A 287 12.36 -5.39 -2.72
N CYS A 288 11.23 -5.65 -3.35
CA CYS A 288 9.96 -5.06 -3.00
C CYS A 288 9.28 -5.88 -1.89
N GLY A 289 8.55 -5.20 -1.00
CA GLY A 289 7.70 -5.85 -0.02
C GLY A 289 6.54 -6.59 -0.70
N TRP A 290 6.03 -7.62 -0.03
CA TRP A 290 4.90 -8.39 -0.53
C TRP A 290 3.96 -8.79 0.58
N LEU A 291 2.67 -8.69 0.34
CA LEU A 291 1.61 -9.22 1.18
C LEU A 291 0.46 -9.75 0.33
N ALA A 292 -0.31 -10.67 0.88
CA ALA A 292 -1.49 -11.23 0.24
C ALA A 292 -2.71 -11.02 1.16
N LEU A 293 -3.84 -10.69 0.56
CA LEU A 293 -5.12 -10.44 1.20
C LEU A 293 -6.19 -11.29 0.54
N ASN A 294 -6.79 -12.22 1.27
CA ASN A 294 -7.96 -12.96 0.78
C ASN A 294 -9.24 -12.16 1.03
N THR A 295 -10.27 -12.42 0.23
CA THR A 295 -11.60 -11.82 0.41
C THR A 295 -12.23 -12.12 1.77
N ASP A 296 -11.83 -13.19 2.44
CA ASP A 296 -12.28 -13.58 3.79
C ASP A 296 -11.49 -12.90 4.92
N ASP A 297 -10.27 -12.44 4.65
CA ASP A 297 -9.37 -11.87 5.63
C ASP A 297 -9.83 -10.48 6.12
N ASP A 298 -9.40 -10.11 7.32
CA ASP A 298 -9.51 -8.74 7.79
C ASP A 298 -8.30 -7.91 7.32
N PRO A 299 -8.52 -6.85 6.50
CA PRO A 299 -7.42 -6.08 5.92
C PRO A 299 -6.52 -5.40 6.95
N VAL A 300 -7.08 -4.97 8.09
CA VAL A 300 -6.31 -4.30 9.15
C VAL A 300 -5.40 -5.30 9.85
N ASP A 301 -5.89 -6.51 10.11
CA ASP A 301 -5.12 -7.57 10.77
C ASP A 301 -4.02 -8.10 9.86
N VAL A 302 -4.32 -8.32 8.57
CA VAL A 302 -3.32 -8.70 7.56
C VAL A 302 -2.24 -7.64 7.46
N LEU A 303 -2.63 -6.37 7.28
CA LEU A 303 -1.67 -5.26 7.20
C LEU A 303 -0.80 -5.18 8.45
N GLY A 304 -1.39 -5.33 9.64
CA GLY A 304 -0.67 -5.29 10.91
C GLY A 304 0.33 -6.44 11.09
N ARG A 305 0.01 -7.64 10.61
CA ARG A 305 0.89 -8.81 10.66
C ARG A 305 2.05 -8.66 9.66
N GLU A 306 1.74 -8.38 8.41
CA GLU A 306 2.72 -8.34 7.33
C GLU A 306 3.69 -7.16 7.45
N LEU A 307 3.20 -5.98 7.89
CA LEU A 307 4.06 -4.83 8.13
C LEU A 307 5.11 -5.10 9.23
N ARG A 308 4.77 -5.89 10.26
CA ARG A 308 5.75 -6.28 11.30
C ARG A 308 6.89 -7.12 10.71
N VAL A 309 6.58 -8.02 9.79
CA VAL A 309 7.57 -8.85 9.10
C VAL A 309 8.46 -7.98 8.19
N LEU A 310 7.86 -7.02 7.48
CA LEU A 310 8.60 -6.12 6.58
C LEU A 310 9.50 -5.14 7.36
N VAL A 311 9.07 -4.66 8.53
CA VAL A 311 9.86 -3.76 9.39
C VAL A 311 10.98 -4.50 10.14
N GLY A 312 10.79 -5.77 10.47
CA GLY A 312 11.75 -6.60 11.21
C GLY A 312 12.84 -7.25 10.34
N ARG A 313 12.83 -7.08 9.02
CA ARG A 313 13.92 -7.57 8.16
C ARG A 313 15.12 -6.63 8.27
N PRO A 314 16.28 -7.09 8.80
CA PRO A 314 17.53 -6.35 8.63
C PRO A 314 17.87 -6.34 7.14
N VAL A 315 18.30 -5.18 6.63
CA VAL A 315 18.85 -4.99 5.28
C VAL A 315 20.28 -5.50 5.25
#